data_edb500e0c77828a2b5fb293c2f304a1c
#
_entry.id   edb500e0c77828a2b5fb293c2f304a1c
#
_cell.length_a   1.000
_cell.length_b   1.000
_cell.length_c   1.000
_cell.angle_alpha   90.00
_cell.angle_beta   90.00
_cell.angle_gamma   90.00
#
_symmetry.space_group_name_H-M   'P 1'
#
loop_
_entity.id
_entity.type
_entity.pdbx_description
1 polymer ?
#
loop_
_entity_poly.entity_id
_entity_poly.type
_entity_poly.pdbx_seq_one_letter_code
_entity_poly.pdbx_strand_id
1 'polypeptide(L)'
;MNRNIVKILDKGFSDISAGEKMLISSPEKISEFIYAIPKGVFLSIKELRQGLAVKAGADKTCPVTTGIFLRMAIEQHKDDVNFPYWRVIDEKHPVVKKLNLDGSQIKKKRVNEGLPR
;
A
#
# COMPACT_ATOMS: atom_id res chain seq x y z
N MET A 1 -8.66 2.89 -13.12
CA MET A 1 -7.52 3.83 -13.15
C MET A 1 -6.22 3.04 -12.98
N ASN A 2 -5.34 3.14 -13.94
CA ASN A 2 -4.08 2.40 -13.89
C ASN A 2 -2.84 3.30 -14.06
N ARG A 3 -2.98 4.59 -13.88
CA ARG A 3 -1.88 5.53 -14.03
C ARG A 3 -1.74 6.44 -12.80
N ASN A 4 -0.51 6.87 -12.57
CA ASN A 4 -0.20 7.83 -11.52
C ASN A 4 -0.56 9.25 -11.95
N ILE A 5 -0.99 10.05 -10.98
CA ILE A 5 -1.21 11.49 -11.15
C ILE A 5 -0.29 12.18 -10.15
N VAL A 6 0.52 13.12 -10.62
CA VAL A 6 1.42 13.89 -9.76
C VAL A 6 0.99 15.36 -9.79
N LYS A 7 0.80 15.93 -8.59
CA LYS A 7 0.38 17.33 -8.43
C LYS A 7 1.37 18.06 -7.55
N ILE A 8 1.64 19.33 -7.90
CA ILE A 8 2.38 20.23 -7.01
C ILE A 8 1.35 20.89 -6.10
N LEU A 9 1.54 20.78 -4.79
CA LEU A 9 0.56 21.33 -3.84
C LEU A 9 0.73 22.82 -3.63
N ASP A 10 -0.37 23.56 -3.70
CA ASP A 10 -0.43 24.98 -3.35
C ASP A 10 -0.42 25.18 -1.84
N LYS A 11 -1.05 24.25 -1.12
CA LYS A 11 -1.16 24.28 0.34
C LYS A 11 -0.73 22.93 0.89
N GLY A 12 -0.18 22.94 2.11
CA GLY A 12 0.17 21.71 2.80
C GLY A 12 -1.06 20.79 3.00
N PHE A 13 -0.84 19.50 2.92
CA PHE A 13 -1.87 18.49 3.11
C PHE A 13 -1.28 17.31 3.85
N SER A 14 -1.79 17.01 5.06
CA SER A 14 -1.27 15.93 5.88
C SER A 14 0.23 16.13 6.15
N ASP A 15 1.07 15.14 5.84
CA ASP A 15 2.53 15.22 5.98
C ASP A 15 3.23 15.79 4.74
N ILE A 16 2.47 16.35 3.80
CA ILE A 16 2.98 16.87 2.53
C ILE A 16 2.94 18.39 2.55
N SER A 17 4.08 19.03 2.31
CA SER A 17 4.21 20.47 2.38
C SER A 17 3.81 21.15 1.06
N ALA A 18 3.43 22.43 1.16
CA ALA A 18 3.22 23.23 -0.04
C ALA A 18 4.49 23.24 -0.89
N GLY A 19 4.32 23.15 -2.20
CA GLY A 19 5.44 23.08 -3.16
C GLY A 19 5.95 21.69 -3.43
N GLU A 20 5.61 20.70 -2.61
CA GLU A 20 6.01 19.32 -2.87
C GLU A 20 5.14 18.69 -3.95
N LYS A 21 5.72 17.71 -4.65
CA LYS A 21 5.00 16.91 -5.63
C LYS A 21 4.30 15.76 -4.92
N MET A 22 2.97 15.76 -4.98
CA MET A 22 2.16 14.70 -4.37
C MET A 22 1.69 13.71 -5.43
N LEU A 23 1.95 12.43 -5.17
CA LEU A 23 1.44 11.34 -6.00
C LEU A 23 0.04 10.93 -5.56
N ILE A 24 -0.85 10.81 -6.53
CA ILE A 24 -2.10 10.07 -6.39
C ILE A 24 -1.93 8.82 -7.23
N SER A 25 -1.78 7.67 -6.56
CA SER A 25 -1.51 6.40 -7.24
C SER A 25 -2.82 5.79 -7.80
N SER A 26 -2.88 4.48 -7.88
CA SER A 26 -4.06 3.75 -8.35
C SER A 26 -4.05 2.35 -7.76
N PRO A 27 -5.19 1.66 -7.75
CA PRO A 27 -5.22 0.25 -7.30
C PRO A 27 -4.26 -0.62 -8.10
N GLU A 28 -4.15 -0.41 -9.40
CA GLU A 28 -3.29 -1.20 -10.29
C GLU A 28 -1.82 -0.95 -9.98
N LYS A 29 -1.43 0.30 -9.77
CA LYS A 29 -0.03 0.63 -9.43
C LYS A 29 0.35 0.10 -8.05
N ILE A 30 -0.56 0.17 -7.09
CA ILE A 30 -0.32 -0.40 -5.76
C ILE A 30 -0.21 -1.92 -5.86
N SER A 31 -1.07 -2.57 -6.65
CA SER A 31 -1.00 -4.01 -6.86
C SER A 31 0.34 -4.43 -7.46
N GLU A 32 0.80 -3.74 -8.49
CA GLU A 32 2.11 -3.99 -9.10
C GLU A 32 3.23 -3.88 -8.07
N PHE A 33 3.17 -2.85 -7.23
CA PHE A 33 4.17 -2.63 -6.19
C PHE A 33 4.18 -3.77 -5.19
N ILE A 34 3.00 -4.21 -4.72
CA ILE A 34 2.88 -5.30 -3.75
C ILE A 34 3.38 -6.61 -4.33
N TYR A 35 3.02 -6.93 -5.59
CA TYR A 35 3.51 -8.14 -6.24
C TYR A 35 5.04 -8.21 -6.29
N ALA A 36 5.70 -7.06 -6.35
CA ALA A 36 7.16 -6.98 -6.43
C ALA A 36 7.87 -7.09 -5.08
N ILE A 37 7.14 -7.05 -3.96
CA ILE A 37 7.76 -7.16 -2.62
C ILE A 37 8.27 -8.59 -2.42
N PRO A 38 9.58 -8.76 -2.16
CA PRO A 38 10.13 -10.11 -2.00
C PRO A 38 9.70 -10.76 -0.68
N LYS A 39 9.76 -12.09 -0.66
CA LYS A 39 9.50 -12.86 0.54
C LYS A 39 10.43 -12.43 1.67
N GLY A 40 9.89 -12.32 2.88
CA GLY A 40 10.65 -11.91 4.05
C GLY A 40 10.78 -10.41 4.23
N VAL A 41 10.22 -9.61 3.33
CA VAL A 41 10.24 -8.15 3.43
C VAL A 41 8.84 -7.65 3.81
N PHE A 42 8.78 -6.85 4.88
CA PHE A 42 7.56 -6.16 5.27
C PHE A 42 7.74 -4.66 5.06
N LEU A 43 6.78 -4.03 4.39
CA LEU A 43 6.74 -2.58 4.25
C LEU A 43 5.54 -2.04 5.01
N SER A 44 5.78 -1.09 5.90
CA SER A 44 4.70 -0.35 6.54
C SER A 44 3.94 0.47 5.50
N ILE A 45 2.77 0.97 5.84
CA ILE A 45 2.02 1.83 4.91
C ILE A 45 2.83 3.08 4.56
N LYS A 46 3.56 3.62 5.53
CA LYS A 46 4.44 4.77 5.28
C LYS A 46 5.54 4.43 4.27
N GLU A 47 6.15 3.25 4.41
CA GLU A 47 7.18 2.78 3.49
C GLU A 47 6.60 2.47 2.10
N LEU A 48 5.40 1.92 2.04
CA LEU A 48 4.68 1.72 0.78
C LEU A 48 4.46 3.05 0.07
N ARG A 49 3.97 4.05 0.79
CA ARG A 49 3.76 5.40 0.23
C ARG A 49 5.06 5.99 -0.30
N GLN A 50 6.14 5.87 0.47
CA GLN A 50 7.45 6.38 0.06
C GLN A 50 7.97 5.67 -1.20
N GLY A 51 7.83 4.36 -1.25
CA GLY A 51 8.25 3.57 -2.42
C GLY A 51 7.47 3.93 -3.68
N LEU A 52 6.16 4.13 -3.56
CA LEU A 52 5.32 4.56 -4.68
C LEU A 52 5.76 5.94 -5.20
N ALA A 53 6.05 6.87 -4.28
CA ALA A 53 6.49 8.22 -4.64
C ALA A 53 7.83 8.18 -5.39
N VAL A 54 8.79 7.41 -4.90
CA VAL A 54 10.10 7.28 -5.54
C VAL A 54 9.94 6.75 -6.97
N LYS A 55 9.13 5.72 -7.17
CA LYS A 55 8.92 5.14 -8.51
C LYS A 55 8.26 6.13 -9.48
N ALA A 56 7.44 7.03 -8.97
CA ALA A 56 6.71 7.99 -9.80
C ALA A 56 7.44 9.32 -9.97
N GLY A 57 8.61 9.50 -9.33
CA GLY A 57 9.32 10.77 -9.36
C GLY A 57 8.62 11.87 -8.57
N ALA A 58 7.84 11.51 -7.55
CA ALA A 58 7.16 12.44 -6.67
C ALA A 58 7.86 12.51 -5.32
N ASP A 59 7.53 13.52 -4.53
CA ASP A 59 8.11 13.68 -3.20
C ASP A 59 7.41 12.81 -2.16
N LYS A 60 6.08 12.77 -2.19
CA LYS A 60 5.27 11.98 -1.27
C LYS A 60 3.99 11.51 -1.94
N THR A 61 3.39 10.45 -1.40
CA THR A 61 2.13 9.90 -1.88
C THR A 61 0.99 10.34 -0.98
N CYS A 62 -0.15 10.69 -1.56
CA CYS A 62 -1.35 11.07 -0.82
C CYS A 62 -1.77 9.94 0.14
N PRO A 63 -1.85 10.21 1.46
CA PRO A 63 -2.20 9.15 2.42
C PRO A 63 -3.65 8.69 2.32
N VAL A 64 -4.56 9.59 1.97
CA VAL A 64 -6.00 9.27 1.90
C VAL A 64 -6.29 8.34 0.74
N THR A 65 -5.84 8.69 -0.47
CA THR A 65 -6.07 7.86 -1.65
C THR A 65 -5.30 6.55 -1.58
N THR A 66 -4.12 6.53 -0.93
CA THR A 66 -3.37 5.29 -0.73
C THR A 66 -4.21 4.28 0.06
N GLY A 67 -4.86 4.72 1.14
CA GLY A 67 -5.71 3.83 1.93
C GLY A 67 -6.88 3.27 1.12
N ILE A 68 -7.54 4.12 0.35
CA ILE A 68 -8.67 3.73 -0.50
C ILE A 68 -8.21 2.73 -1.57
N PHE A 69 -7.13 3.05 -2.28
CA PHE A 69 -6.64 2.23 -3.38
C PHE A 69 -6.00 0.92 -2.90
N LEU A 70 -5.38 0.93 -1.72
CA LEU A 70 -4.86 -0.29 -1.12
C LEU A 70 -6.00 -1.26 -0.84
N ARG A 71 -7.10 -0.78 -0.25
CA ARG A 71 -8.27 -1.62 -0.02
C ARG A 71 -8.81 -2.20 -1.32
N MET A 72 -8.91 -1.38 -2.37
CA MET A 72 -9.36 -1.83 -3.68
C MET A 72 -8.42 -2.89 -4.27
N ALA A 73 -7.12 -2.68 -4.16
CA ALA A 73 -6.12 -3.62 -4.65
C ALA A 73 -6.25 -4.97 -3.95
N ILE A 74 -6.37 -4.97 -2.62
CA ILE A 74 -6.53 -6.21 -1.85
C ILE A 74 -7.85 -6.90 -2.22
N GLU A 75 -8.93 -6.15 -2.34
CA GLU A 75 -10.24 -6.72 -2.72
C GLU A 75 -10.17 -7.42 -4.08
N GLN A 76 -9.48 -6.79 -5.04
CA GLN A 76 -9.33 -7.35 -6.38
C GLN A 76 -8.47 -8.60 -6.43
N HIS A 77 -7.46 -8.69 -5.59
CA HIS A 77 -6.42 -9.74 -5.69
C HIS A 77 -6.34 -10.68 -4.49
N LYS A 78 -7.21 -10.54 -3.50
CA LYS A 78 -7.12 -11.33 -2.25
C LYS A 78 -7.18 -12.84 -2.47
N ASP A 79 -7.80 -13.29 -3.54
CA ASP A 79 -7.91 -14.72 -3.84
C ASP A 79 -6.75 -15.25 -4.68
N ASP A 80 -5.85 -14.38 -5.11
CA ASP A 80 -4.64 -14.78 -5.81
C ASP A 80 -3.57 -15.13 -4.76
N VAL A 81 -3.17 -16.39 -4.72
CA VAL A 81 -2.19 -16.89 -3.74
C VAL A 81 -0.83 -16.22 -3.90
N ASN A 82 -0.55 -15.64 -5.05
CA ASN A 82 0.71 -14.96 -5.33
C ASN A 82 0.69 -13.46 -4.99
N PHE A 83 -0.45 -12.93 -4.54
CA PHE A 83 -0.55 -11.53 -4.16
C PHE A 83 -0.20 -11.37 -2.67
N PRO A 84 1.00 -10.92 -2.33
CA PRO A 84 1.49 -10.98 -0.95
C PRO A 84 1.06 -9.77 -0.11
N TYR A 85 -0.23 -9.54 0.04
CA TYR A 85 -0.73 -8.38 0.78
C TYR A 85 -0.36 -8.41 2.27
N TRP A 86 -0.05 -9.59 2.83
CA TRP A 86 0.44 -9.71 4.21
C TRP A 86 1.84 -9.10 4.40
N ARG A 87 2.49 -8.67 3.34
CA ARG A 87 3.78 -7.98 3.40
C ARG A 87 3.62 -6.46 3.57
N VAL A 88 2.39 -5.95 3.53
CA VAL A 88 2.09 -4.53 3.75
C VAL A 88 1.07 -4.30 4.85
N ILE A 89 0.31 -5.32 5.25
CA ILE A 89 -0.64 -5.23 6.37
C ILE A 89 -0.45 -6.41 7.32
N ASP A 90 -0.86 -6.22 8.57
CA ASP A 90 -0.94 -7.31 9.53
C ASP A 90 -2.43 -7.65 9.79
N GLU A 91 -2.67 -8.62 10.69
CA GLU A 91 -4.02 -9.08 11.02
C GLU A 91 -4.85 -8.01 11.74
N LYS A 92 -4.22 -6.95 12.24
CA LYS A 92 -4.89 -5.87 12.98
C LYS A 92 -5.30 -4.70 12.09
N HIS A 93 -4.87 -4.69 10.83
CA HIS A 93 -5.17 -3.60 9.92
C HIS A 93 -6.68 -3.49 9.69
N PRO A 94 -7.25 -2.26 9.65
CA PRO A 94 -8.70 -2.08 9.47
C PRO A 94 -9.29 -2.77 8.24
N VAL A 95 -8.50 -2.95 7.18
CA VAL A 95 -8.97 -3.60 5.95
C VAL A 95 -9.39 -5.06 6.19
N VAL A 96 -8.82 -5.70 7.20
CA VAL A 96 -9.16 -7.10 7.53
C VAL A 96 -10.64 -7.23 7.85
N LYS A 97 -11.17 -6.32 8.66
CA LYS A 97 -12.62 -6.30 8.96
C LYS A 97 -13.43 -5.84 7.76
N LYS A 98 -12.99 -4.79 7.10
CA LYS A 98 -13.74 -4.20 5.97
C LYS A 98 -13.95 -5.17 4.83
N LEU A 99 -12.97 -6.02 4.55
CA LEU A 99 -13.04 -7.00 3.46
C LEU A 99 -13.31 -8.41 3.96
N ASN A 100 -13.57 -8.57 5.26
CA ASN A 100 -13.84 -9.88 5.87
C ASN A 100 -12.73 -10.88 5.55
N LEU A 101 -11.48 -10.45 5.71
CA LEU A 101 -10.31 -11.30 5.48
C LEU A 101 -10.07 -12.22 6.68
N ASP A 102 -9.40 -13.33 6.45
CA ASP A 102 -9.01 -14.23 7.52
C ASP A 102 -7.72 -13.76 8.18
N GLY A 103 -7.86 -13.10 9.33
CA GLY A 103 -6.71 -12.56 10.08
C GLY A 103 -5.75 -13.65 10.54
N SER A 104 -6.24 -14.85 10.84
CA SER A 104 -5.37 -15.93 11.29
C SER A 104 -4.47 -16.42 10.15
N GLN A 105 -4.96 -16.42 8.93
CA GLN A 105 -4.14 -16.76 7.76
C GLN A 105 -3.09 -15.69 7.47
N ILE A 106 -3.44 -14.43 7.63
CA ILE A 106 -2.49 -13.32 7.48
C ILE A 106 -1.36 -13.48 8.49
N LYS A 107 -1.70 -13.70 9.75
CA LYS A 107 -0.72 -13.90 10.82
C LYS A 107 0.18 -15.09 10.52
N LYS A 108 -0.38 -16.21 10.09
CA LYS A 108 0.35 -17.42 9.77
C LYS A 108 1.36 -17.18 8.65
N LYS A 109 0.94 -16.51 7.58
CA LYS A 109 1.83 -16.20 6.45
C LYS A 109 2.97 -15.27 6.87
N ARG A 110 2.66 -14.27 7.72
CA ARG A 110 3.68 -13.36 8.24
C ARG A 110 4.70 -14.09 9.12
N VAL A 111 4.24 -14.96 10.00
CA VAL A 111 5.11 -15.77 10.87
C VAL A 111 5.99 -16.68 10.02
N ASN A 112 5.43 -17.33 9.01
CA ASN A 112 6.18 -18.24 8.13
C ASN A 112 7.30 -17.52 7.38
N GLU A 113 7.15 -16.23 7.10
CA GLU A 113 8.18 -15.44 6.43
C GLU A 113 9.10 -14.71 7.41
N GLY A 114 8.86 -14.84 8.72
CA GLY A 114 9.65 -14.14 9.72
C GLY A 114 9.41 -12.64 9.76
N LEU A 115 8.23 -12.18 9.34
CA LEU A 115 7.92 -10.75 9.32
C LEU A 115 7.65 -10.20 10.73
N PRO A 116 7.89 -8.90 10.96
CA PRO A 116 7.62 -8.26 12.25
C PRO A 116 6.15 -8.39 12.66
N ARG A 117 5.94 -8.43 13.95
CA ARG A 117 4.60 -8.43 14.53
C ARG A 117 4.09 -7.03 14.77
#